data_753bcbdc9c3d5ca8cdb51fd8e4e78591
#
_entry.id   753bcbdc9c3d5ca8cdb51fd8e4e78591
#
_cell.length_a   1.000
_cell.length_b   1.000
_cell.length_c   1.000
_cell.angle_alpha   90.00
_cell.angle_beta   90.00
_cell.angle_gamma   90.00
#
_symmetry.space_group_name_H-M   'P 1'
#
loop_
_entity.id
_entity.type
_entity.pdbx_description
1 polymer ?
#
loop_
_entity_poly.entity_id
_entity_poly.type
_entity_poly.pdbx_seq_one_letter_code
_entity_poly.pdbx_strand_id
1 'polypeptide(L)'
;MRIEIDAAKPSGPLKPIWRFFGADEPNYAYMKHGDELLGHLGDLKKDQVFFRAHSLLVTGEGTHALKWGSTNAYTEDAQVNPVYDWTIVDRIFDTYRKNGVRPYVQIGFMPQALSVKPEPYRHHWTPKAKYDEIYTGWAYPP
;
A
#
# COMPACT_ATOMS: atom_id res chain seq x y z
N MET A 1 -13.11 -35.69 8.89
CA MET A 1 -12.52 -35.65 7.54
C MET A 1 -11.04 -35.93 7.69
N ARG A 2 -10.49 -36.91 6.98
CA ARG A 2 -9.05 -37.23 6.98
C ARG A 2 -8.47 -36.82 5.65
N ILE A 3 -7.39 -36.05 5.68
CA ILE A 3 -6.64 -35.61 4.49
C ILE A 3 -5.32 -36.39 4.50
N GLU A 4 -5.02 -37.12 3.44
CA GLU A 4 -3.75 -37.81 3.26
C GLU A 4 -2.96 -37.11 2.16
N ILE A 5 -1.71 -36.79 2.46
CA ILE A 5 -0.79 -36.13 1.51
C ILE A 5 0.40 -37.07 1.32
N ASP A 6 0.64 -37.49 0.08
CA ASP A 6 1.84 -38.24 -0.30
C ASP A 6 2.80 -37.29 -1.03
N ALA A 7 3.76 -36.72 -0.29
CA ALA A 7 4.73 -35.79 -0.83
C ALA A 7 5.70 -36.41 -1.88
N ALA A 8 5.76 -37.77 -1.95
CA ALA A 8 6.57 -38.46 -2.95
C ALA A 8 5.86 -38.57 -4.31
N LYS A 9 4.59 -38.21 -4.38
CA LYS A 9 3.78 -38.26 -5.62
C LYS A 9 3.26 -36.91 -6.02
N PRO A 10 4.13 -36.00 -6.54
CA PRO A 10 3.68 -34.68 -6.99
C PRO A 10 2.71 -34.84 -8.16
N SER A 11 1.60 -34.09 -8.12
CA SER A 11 0.58 -34.08 -9.18
C SER A 11 0.91 -33.08 -10.33
N GLY A 12 1.97 -32.29 -10.18
CA GLY A 12 2.41 -31.33 -11.19
C GLY A 12 3.14 -30.14 -10.61
N PRO A 13 3.54 -29.18 -11.45
CA PRO A 13 4.24 -27.98 -11.00
C PRO A 13 3.28 -27.05 -10.20
N LEU A 14 3.76 -26.52 -9.09
CA LEU A 14 3.05 -25.48 -8.35
C LEU A 14 3.09 -24.16 -9.15
N LYS A 15 1.95 -23.76 -9.68
CA LYS A 15 1.82 -22.44 -10.31
C LYS A 15 2.01 -21.34 -9.25
N PRO A 16 2.75 -20.26 -9.53
CA PRO A 16 3.09 -19.24 -8.54
C PRO A 16 1.91 -18.27 -8.28
N ILE A 17 0.74 -18.81 -7.94
CA ILE A 17 -0.45 -18.03 -7.57
C ILE A 17 -0.27 -17.25 -6.26
N TRP A 18 0.70 -17.66 -5.45
CA TRP A 18 1.07 -17.09 -4.15
C TRP A 18 1.88 -15.81 -4.24
N ARG A 19 2.29 -15.35 -5.42
CA ARG A 19 3.27 -14.28 -5.62
C ARG A 19 2.76 -12.85 -5.38
N PHE A 20 1.54 -12.70 -4.89
CA PHE A 20 0.94 -11.40 -4.60
C PHE A 20 0.82 -11.22 -3.09
N PHE A 21 1.51 -10.20 -2.57
CA PHE A 21 1.49 -9.80 -1.17
C PHE A 21 1.04 -8.34 -1.07
N GLY A 22 0.94 -7.80 0.14
CA GLY A 22 0.61 -6.39 0.31
C GLY A 22 0.65 -5.95 1.76
N ALA A 23 0.73 -4.63 1.95
CA ALA A 23 0.60 -3.95 3.23
C ALA A 23 -0.30 -2.72 3.08
N ASP A 24 -0.91 -2.34 4.18
CA ASP A 24 -1.80 -1.17 4.23
C ASP A 24 -1.03 0.12 4.50
N GLU A 25 0.10 0.03 5.21
CA GLU A 25 0.99 1.16 5.49
C GLU A 25 2.24 1.09 4.59
N PRO A 26 2.27 1.76 3.44
CA PRO A 26 3.35 1.62 2.48
C PRO A 26 4.69 2.15 3.02
N ASN A 27 4.67 3.08 3.98
CA ASN A 27 5.86 3.63 4.63
C ASN A 27 6.67 2.59 5.40
N TYR A 28 6.06 1.46 5.78
CA TYR A 28 6.81 0.36 6.42
C TYR A 28 7.83 -0.30 5.48
N ALA A 29 7.69 -0.14 4.18
CA ALA A 29 8.59 -0.74 3.20
C ALA A 29 10.07 -0.45 3.47
N TYR A 30 10.40 0.79 3.80
CA TYR A 30 11.78 1.22 4.04
C TYR A 30 12.23 1.13 5.51
N MET A 31 11.37 0.65 6.41
CA MET A 31 11.79 0.35 7.78
C MET A 31 12.59 -0.94 7.83
N LYS A 32 13.42 -1.09 8.88
CA LYS A 32 14.30 -2.25 9.05
C LYS A 32 13.59 -3.57 8.76
N HIS A 33 12.50 -3.86 9.44
CA HIS A 33 11.79 -5.14 9.28
C HIS A 33 10.91 -5.20 8.04
N GLY A 34 10.46 -4.06 7.51
CA GLY A 34 9.78 -4.00 6.21
C GLY A 34 10.74 -4.32 5.07
N ASP A 35 11.94 -3.73 5.07
CA ASP A 35 13.00 -4.00 4.11
C ASP A 35 13.45 -5.48 4.17
N GLU A 36 13.65 -6.03 5.38
CA GLU A 36 13.94 -7.45 5.59
C GLU A 36 12.86 -8.37 5.02
N LEU A 37 11.58 -8.07 5.31
CA LEU A 37 10.44 -8.84 4.77
C LEU A 37 10.42 -8.81 3.25
N LEU A 38 10.57 -7.64 2.64
CA LEU A 38 10.60 -7.48 1.20
C LEU A 38 11.76 -8.27 0.57
N GLY A 39 12.93 -8.29 1.23
CA GLY A 39 14.07 -9.12 0.83
C GLY A 39 13.72 -10.60 0.80
N HIS A 40 13.15 -11.13 1.87
CA HIS A 40 12.70 -12.53 1.91
C HIS A 40 11.64 -12.86 0.85
N LEU A 41 10.72 -11.94 0.58
CA LEU A 41 9.72 -12.14 -0.46
C LEU A 41 10.33 -12.12 -1.87
N GLY A 42 11.28 -11.22 -2.12
CA GLY A 42 12.01 -11.15 -3.39
C GLY A 42 12.85 -12.41 -3.66
N ASP A 43 13.44 -12.98 -2.62
CA ASP A 43 14.22 -14.22 -2.70
C ASP A 43 13.38 -15.44 -3.10
N LEU A 44 12.06 -15.44 -2.82
CA LEU A 44 11.16 -16.51 -3.25
C LEU A 44 11.17 -16.65 -4.78
N LYS A 45 11.15 -15.55 -5.50
CA LYS A 45 11.28 -15.54 -6.96
C LYS A 45 11.55 -14.11 -7.45
N LYS A 46 12.81 -13.77 -7.65
CA LYS A 46 13.28 -12.45 -8.05
C LYS A 46 12.49 -11.90 -9.24
N ASP A 47 12.05 -10.63 -9.15
CA ASP A 47 11.32 -9.88 -10.16
C ASP A 47 9.98 -10.51 -10.61
N GLN A 48 9.47 -11.47 -9.88
CA GLN A 48 8.19 -12.12 -10.15
C GLN A 48 7.21 -12.06 -8.98
N VAL A 49 7.65 -11.56 -7.83
CA VAL A 49 6.79 -11.27 -6.67
C VAL A 49 6.26 -9.86 -6.80
N PHE A 50 4.97 -9.69 -6.53
CA PHE A 50 4.30 -8.40 -6.52
C PHE A 50 3.93 -8.03 -5.08
N PHE A 51 4.09 -6.76 -4.74
CA PHE A 51 3.70 -6.25 -3.44
C PHE A 51 2.77 -5.05 -3.60
N ARG A 52 1.56 -5.17 -3.07
CA ARG A 52 0.55 -4.12 -3.12
C ARG A 52 0.93 -2.98 -2.19
N ALA A 53 1.10 -1.78 -2.77
CA ALA A 53 1.19 -0.55 -2.02
C ALA A 53 -0.20 0.06 -1.89
N HIS A 54 -0.81 -0.08 -0.71
CA HIS A 54 -2.09 0.51 -0.37
C HIS A 54 -1.88 1.85 0.33
N SER A 55 -2.88 2.73 0.33
CA SER A 55 -2.82 4.06 0.97
C SER A 55 -1.65 4.95 0.48
N LEU A 56 -1.23 4.76 -0.77
CA LEU A 56 -0.02 5.38 -1.33
C LEU A 56 -0.11 6.90 -1.44
N LEU A 57 -1.31 7.47 -1.63
CA LEU A 57 -1.49 8.92 -1.86
C LEU A 57 -2.05 9.66 -0.64
N VAL A 58 -2.09 9.01 0.52
CA VAL A 58 -2.63 9.60 1.75
C VAL A 58 -1.80 10.81 2.18
N THR A 59 -2.50 11.89 2.52
CA THR A 59 -1.93 13.07 3.18
C THR A 59 -1.93 12.86 4.69
N GLY A 60 -0.81 13.16 5.35
CA GLY A 60 -0.66 12.99 6.79
C GLY A 60 0.70 13.48 7.26
N GLU A 61 1.17 12.94 8.37
CA GLU A 61 2.44 13.37 8.99
C GLU A 61 3.68 12.90 8.23
N GLY A 62 3.55 12.02 7.24
CA GLY A 62 4.68 11.45 6.49
C GLY A 62 5.50 10.46 7.31
N THR A 63 5.07 10.09 8.53
CA THR A 63 5.78 9.17 9.40
C THR A 63 5.34 7.73 9.17
N HIS A 64 6.28 6.81 9.42
CA HIS A 64 6.00 5.38 9.35
C HIS A 64 5.36 4.80 10.63
N ALA A 65 5.26 5.62 11.68
CA ALA A 65 4.78 5.19 13.00
C ALA A 65 3.26 5.19 13.13
N LEU A 66 2.55 5.78 12.21
CA LEU A 66 1.11 5.92 12.27
C LEU A 66 0.39 4.76 11.60
N LYS A 67 -0.83 4.53 12.05
CA LYS A 67 -1.71 3.48 11.53
C LYS A 67 -1.95 3.56 10.02
N TRP A 68 -1.90 4.77 9.48
CA TRP A 68 -2.06 5.03 8.07
C TRP A 68 -0.75 5.64 7.56
N GLY A 69 -0.06 4.94 6.72
CA GLY A 69 1.07 5.52 6.01
C GLY A 69 0.62 6.75 5.21
N SER A 70 1.52 7.70 5.03
CA SER A 70 1.27 8.89 4.25
C SER A 70 2.51 9.27 3.45
N THR A 71 2.29 9.70 2.23
CA THR A 71 3.40 10.09 1.35
C THR A 71 3.44 11.58 1.07
N ASN A 72 2.31 12.28 1.26
CA ASN A 72 2.15 13.68 0.92
C ASN A 72 2.54 14.00 -0.54
N ALA A 73 2.35 13.02 -1.45
CA ALA A 73 2.73 13.17 -2.85
C ALA A 73 2.04 14.35 -3.54
N TYR A 74 0.88 14.74 -3.04
CA TYR A 74 0.15 15.93 -3.47
C TYR A 74 -0.36 16.69 -2.25
N THR A 75 -0.04 17.97 -2.20
CA THR A 75 -0.60 18.94 -1.26
C THR A 75 -0.89 20.26 -2.00
N GLU A 76 -1.45 21.23 -1.32
CA GLU A 76 -1.67 22.58 -1.86
C GLU A 76 -1.05 23.62 -0.92
N ASP A 77 -0.52 24.68 -1.51
CA ASP A 77 -0.02 25.82 -0.74
C ASP A 77 -1.16 26.74 -0.23
N ALA A 78 -0.80 27.80 0.46
CA ALA A 78 -1.77 28.76 1.00
C ALA A 78 -2.59 29.50 -0.09
N GLN A 79 -2.15 29.48 -1.33
CA GLN A 79 -2.81 30.05 -2.50
C GLN A 79 -3.55 29.01 -3.34
N VAL A 80 -3.67 27.76 -2.81
CA VAL A 80 -4.33 26.61 -3.47
C VAL A 80 -3.60 26.18 -4.77
N ASN A 81 -2.29 26.45 -4.88
CA ASN A 81 -1.49 25.92 -5.97
C ASN A 81 -1.01 24.49 -5.64
N PRO A 82 -0.99 23.58 -6.64
CA PRO A 82 -0.51 22.22 -6.44
C PRO A 82 0.97 22.17 -6.03
N VAL A 83 1.27 21.39 -5.01
CA VAL A 83 2.63 21.08 -4.56
C VAL A 83 2.84 19.57 -4.63
N TYR A 84 3.83 19.13 -5.39
CA TYR A 84 4.17 17.71 -5.57
C TYR A 84 5.46 17.36 -4.82
N ASP A 85 5.43 16.32 -4.01
CA ASP A 85 6.60 15.76 -3.34
C ASP A 85 6.60 14.23 -3.46
N TRP A 86 7.48 13.71 -4.29
CA TRP A 86 7.61 12.27 -4.56
C TRP A 86 8.63 11.56 -3.66
N THR A 87 9.29 12.29 -2.74
CA THR A 87 10.40 11.77 -1.92
C THR A 87 10.07 10.46 -1.21
N ILE A 88 8.89 10.38 -0.59
CA ILE A 88 8.47 9.18 0.15
C ILE A 88 8.04 8.08 -0.83
N VAL A 89 7.33 8.41 -1.89
CA VAL A 89 6.91 7.44 -2.92
C VAL A 89 8.12 6.80 -3.58
N ASP A 90 9.11 7.61 -3.97
CA ASP A 90 10.35 7.12 -4.57
C ASP A 90 11.11 6.19 -3.61
N ARG A 91 11.20 6.57 -2.33
CA ARG A 91 11.82 5.74 -1.30
C ARG A 91 11.13 4.37 -1.14
N ILE A 92 9.80 4.33 -1.19
CA ILE A 92 9.03 3.07 -1.14
C ILE A 92 9.37 2.21 -2.35
N PHE A 93 9.31 2.77 -3.56
CA PHE A 93 9.53 2.02 -4.79
C PHE A 93 11.00 1.61 -4.99
N ASP A 94 11.95 2.44 -4.57
CA ASP A 94 13.36 2.07 -4.55
C ASP A 94 13.63 0.89 -3.61
N THR A 95 12.93 0.83 -2.47
CA THR A 95 13.01 -0.31 -1.56
C THR A 95 12.47 -1.59 -2.21
N TYR A 96 11.36 -1.51 -2.95
CA TYR A 96 10.84 -2.66 -3.70
C TYR A 96 11.83 -3.12 -4.77
N ARG A 97 12.33 -2.17 -5.57
CA ARG A 97 13.30 -2.46 -6.63
C ARG A 97 14.59 -3.08 -6.10
N LYS A 98 15.15 -2.53 -5.03
CA LYS A 98 16.34 -3.05 -4.32
C LYS A 98 16.16 -4.52 -3.94
N ASN A 99 14.96 -4.88 -3.49
CA ASN A 99 14.66 -6.23 -3.02
C ASN A 99 14.10 -7.18 -4.12
N GLY A 100 14.13 -6.77 -5.39
CA GLY A 100 13.64 -7.60 -6.50
C GLY A 100 12.13 -7.86 -6.45
N VAL A 101 11.37 -6.96 -5.85
CA VAL A 101 9.91 -7.03 -5.74
C VAL A 101 9.29 -5.97 -6.66
N ARG A 102 8.22 -6.34 -7.34
CA ARG A 102 7.48 -5.43 -8.22
C ARG A 102 6.35 -4.74 -7.45
N PRO A 103 6.20 -3.42 -7.58
CA PRO A 103 5.05 -2.75 -7.00
C PRO A 103 3.75 -3.16 -7.73
N TYR A 104 2.72 -3.47 -6.95
CA TYR A 104 1.33 -3.54 -7.41
C TYR A 104 0.62 -2.31 -6.85
N VAL A 105 0.61 -1.25 -7.64
CA VAL A 105 0.22 0.09 -7.17
C VAL A 105 -1.30 0.19 -7.06
N GLN A 106 -1.78 0.52 -5.87
CA GLN A 106 -3.17 0.91 -5.64
C GLN A 106 -3.21 2.44 -5.50
N ILE A 107 -3.82 3.11 -6.48
CA ILE A 107 -4.01 4.56 -6.47
C ILE A 107 -5.09 4.90 -5.44
N GLY A 108 -4.68 5.34 -4.27
CA GLY A 108 -5.53 5.69 -3.12
C GLY A 108 -4.75 5.67 -1.80
N PHE A 109 -5.31 6.10 -0.71
CA PHE A 109 -6.51 6.94 -0.76
C PHE A 109 -6.19 8.28 -1.38
N MET A 110 -7.22 9.06 -1.75
CA MET A 110 -6.99 10.35 -2.37
C MET A 110 -6.19 11.29 -1.46
N PRO A 111 -5.35 12.18 -2.00
CA PRO A 111 -4.80 13.29 -1.23
C PRO A 111 -5.91 14.11 -0.58
N GLN A 112 -5.70 14.57 0.65
CA GLN A 112 -6.72 15.32 1.40
C GLN A 112 -7.24 16.54 0.64
N ALA A 113 -6.36 17.28 -0.02
CA ALA A 113 -6.73 18.45 -0.80
C ALA A 113 -7.65 18.14 -1.99
N LEU A 114 -7.62 16.91 -2.51
CA LEU A 114 -8.48 16.46 -3.61
C LEU A 114 -9.77 15.76 -3.15
N SER A 115 -10.06 15.79 -1.85
CA SER A 115 -11.28 15.19 -1.29
C SER A 115 -12.43 16.18 -1.27
N VAL A 116 -13.65 15.68 -1.46
CA VAL A 116 -14.88 16.48 -1.29
C VAL A 116 -15.19 16.83 0.17
N LYS A 117 -14.49 16.22 1.12
CA LYS A 117 -14.66 16.48 2.56
C LYS A 117 -13.30 16.72 3.24
N PRO A 118 -13.26 17.56 4.30
CA PRO A 118 -12.00 17.92 4.96
C PRO A 118 -11.31 16.78 5.73
N GLU A 119 -12.04 15.71 6.07
CA GLU A 119 -11.52 14.56 6.83
C GLU A 119 -11.72 13.25 6.05
N PRO A 120 -11.01 13.03 4.92
CA PRO A 120 -11.27 11.91 4.02
C PRO A 120 -10.92 10.53 4.63
N TYR A 121 -10.05 10.49 5.64
CA TYR A 121 -9.50 9.24 6.21
C TYR A 121 -10.17 8.85 7.54
N ARG A 122 -11.26 9.50 7.90
CA ARG A 122 -11.96 9.22 9.14
C ARG A 122 -12.68 7.88 9.05
N HIS A 123 -12.25 6.94 9.89
CA HIS A 123 -12.92 5.65 10.07
C HIS A 123 -13.80 5.65 11.31
N HIS A 124 -15.09 5.38 11.11
CA HIS A 124 -16.00 4.99 12.17
C HIS A 124 -16.43 3.54 11.96
N TRP A 125 -15.51 2.62 12.22
CA TRP A 125 -15.87 1.21 12.17
C TRP A 125 -16.61 0.82 13.44
N THR A 126 -17.91 0.79 13.37
CA THR A 126 -18.78 0.18 14.37
C THR A 126 -19.86 -0.61 13.67
N PRO A 127 -20.45 -1.65 14.31
CA PRO A 127 -21.55 -2.40 13.71
C PRO A 127 -22.80 -1.54 13.37
N LYS A 128 -22.85 -0.31 13.86
CA LYS A 128 -23.94 0.66 13.66
C LYS A 128 -23.53 1.82 12.76
N ALA A 129 -22.32 1.81 12.20
CA ALA A 129 -21.84 2.88 11.32
C ALA A 129 -22.70 2.91 10.04
N LYS A 130 -23.10 4.10 9.66
CA LYS A 130 -23.70 4.31 8.35
C LYS A 130 -22.58 4.45 7.34
N TYR A 131 -22.52 3.57 6.36
CA TYR A 131 -21.44 3.53 5.37
C TYR A 131 -21.36 4.77 4.49
N ASP A 132 -22.46 5.44 4.25
CA ASP A 132 -22.57 6.70 3.51
C ASP A 132 -21.89 7.91 4.22
N GLU A 133 -21.63 7.80 5.52
CA GLU A 133 -20.92 8.81 6.29
C GLU A 133 -19.41 8.58 6.36
N ILE A 134 -18.93 7.41 5.93
CA ILE A 134 -17.54 6.95 6.11
C ILE A 134 -16.68 7.29 4.90
N TYR A 135 -17.23 7.24 3.70
CA TYR A 135 -16.49 7.39 2.47
C TYR A 135 -16.63 8.78 1.88
N THR A 136 -15.49 9.36 1.55
CA THR A 136 -15.43 10.60 0.80
C THR A 136 -14.96 10.31 -0.62
N GLY A 137 -15.52 11.02 -1.58
CA GLY A 137 -15.15 10.89 -2.97
C GLY A 137 -14.01 11.84 -3.35
N TRP A 138 -13.41 11.57 -4.50
CA TRP A 138 -12.52 12.50 -5.17
C TRP A 138 -13.33 13.70 -5.65
N ALA A 139 -12.87 14.91 -5.34
CA ALA A 139 -13.40 16.13 -5.94
C ALA A 139 -13.05 16.19 -7.44
N TYR A 140 -11.84 15.72 -7.76
CA TYR A 140 -11.33 15.59 -9.12
C TYR A 140 -10.74 14.17 -9.25
N PRO A 141 -11.46 13.23 -9.86
CA PRO A 141 -10.91 11.89 -10.08
C PRO A 141 -9.73 11.93 -11.06
N PRO A 142 -8.75 11.04 -10.88
CA PRO A 142 -7.59 10.95 -11.77
C PRO A 142 -7.97 10.50 -13.17
#